data_fe3bdbc9e973ad7439b49a3fe5fa911f
#
_entry.id   fe3bdbc9e973ad7439b49a3fe5fa911f
#
_cell.length_a   1.000
_cell.length_b   1.000
_cell.length_c   1.000
_cell.angle_alpha   90.00
_cell.angle_beta   90.00
_cell.angle_gamma   90.00
#
_symmetry.space_group_name_H-M   'P 1'
#
loop_
_entity.id
_entity.type
_entity.pdbx_description
1 polymer ?
#
loop_
_entity_poly.entity_id
_entity_poly.type
_entity_poly.pdbx_seq_one_letter_code
_entity_poly.pdbx_strand_id
1 'polypeptide(L)'
;MAQQRWNGRVAVDIRDSEPDWTPFLQPRAPEGAPNVLMIVWDDLGYGAMDVFGGPIETPTMRRIAHSGLRYSNFHTTALCSPTRSSLLNGRNATSNNMACITEGSAGFPGFSARIPF
;
A
#
# COMPACT_ATOMS: atom_id res chain seq x y z
N MET A 1 -11.30 -5.14 -14.21
CA MET A 1 -11.56 -6.47 -13.64
C MET A 1 -13.03 -6.52 -13.29
N ALA A 2 -13.76 -7.56 -13.72
CA ALA A 2 -15.16 -7.71 -13.33
C ALA A 2 -15.21 -7.96 -11.81
N GLN A 3 -16.01 -7.18 -11.12
CA GLN A 3 -16.22 -7.36 -9.69
C GLN A 3 -16.89 -8.73 -9.49
N GLN A 4 -16.24 -9.63 -8.77
CA GLN A 4 -16.79 -10.94 -8.44
C GLN A 4 -18.07 -10.72 -7.63
N ARG A 5 -19.19 -11.25 -8.13
CA ARG A 5 -20.50 -11.12 -7.47
C ARG A 5 -20.62 -12.18 -6.38
N TRP A 6 -21.08 -11.77 -5.22
CA TRP A 6 -21.45 -12.72 -4.17
C TRP A 6 -22.69 -13.54 -4.59
N ASN A 7 -22.62 -14.86 -4.48
CA ASN A 7 -23.66 -15.80 -4.90
C ASN A 7 -24.20 -16.65 -3.73
N GLY A 8 -23.87 -16.29 -2.50
CA GLY A 8 -24.39 -16.96 -1.33
C GLY A 8 -25.89 -16.74 -1.13
N ARG A 9 -26.44 -17.33 -0.08
CA ARG A 9 -27.85 -17.19 0.32
C ARG A 9 -27.94 -16.76 1.79
N VAL A 10 -28.66 -15.69 2.05
CA VAL A 10 -28.96 -15.24 3.41
C VAL A 10 -30.35 -15.74 3.79
N ALA A 11 -30.46 -16.53 4.86
CA ALA A 11 -31.71 -16.97 5.44
C ALA A 11 -31.95 -16.30 6.81
N VAL A 12 -33.14 -16.49 7.39
CA VAL A 12 -33.45 -15.96 8.73
C VAL A 12 -32.59 -16.63 9.80
N ASP A 13 -32.34 -17.94 9.67
CA ASP A 13 -31.42 -18.68 10.51
C ASP A 13 -30.05 -18.85 9.82
N ILE A 14 -28.98 -18.60 10.55
CA ILE A 14 -27.61 -18.73 10.03
C ILE A 14 -27.31 -20.16 9.54
N ARG A 15 -27.93 -21.17 10.14
CA ARG A 15 -27.76 -22.59 9.78
C ARG A 15 -28.31 -22.92 8.41
N ASP A 16 -29.26 -22.12 7.94
CA ASP A 16 -29.92 -22.26 6.64
C ASP A 16 -29.30 -21.33 5.58
N SER A 17 -28.31 -20.54 5.96
CA SER A 17 -27.59 -19.63 5.08
C SER A 17 -26.44 -20.35 4.39
N GLU A 18 -26.12 -19.93 3.18
CA GLU A 18 -25.03 -20.47 2.37
C GLU A 18 -23.98 -19.38 2.12
N PRO A 19 -22.78 -19.47 2.70
CA PRO A 19 -21.74 -18.49 2.48
C PRO A 19 -21.10 -18.65 1.08
N ASP A 20 -20.71 -17.52 0.50
CA ASP A 20 -19.81 -17.50 -0.67
C ASP A 20 -18.60 -16.63 -0.33
N TRP A 21 -17.47 -17.26 -0.16
CA TRP A 21 -16.20 -16.62 0.15
C TRP A 21 -15.45 -16.13 -1.10
N THR A 22 -15.89 -16.53 -2.29
CA THR A 22 -15.22 -16.24 -3.56
C THR A 22 -14.93 -14.74 -3.79
N PRO A 23 -15.86 -13.81 -3.49
CA PRO A 23 -15.61 -12.39 -3.67
C PRO A 23 -14.51 -11.82 -2.75
N PHE A 24 -14.17 -12.53 -1.66
CA PHE A 24 -13.19 -12.12 -0.65
C PHE A 24 -11.84 -12.82 -0.82
N LEU A 25 -11.75 -13.78 -1.74
CA LEU A 25 -10.48 -14.43 -2.04
C LEU A 25 -9.64 -13.54 -2.95
N GLN A 26 -8.39 -13.33 -2.56
CA GLN A 26 -7.46 -12.60 -3.41
C GLN A 26 -7.12 -13.42 -4.67
N PRO A 27 -7.03 -12.78 -5.84
CA PRO A 27 -6.54 -13.44 -7.04
C PRO A 27 -5.14 -14.01 -6.79
N ARG A 28 -4.94 -15.25 -7.21
CA ARG A 28 -3.60 -15.85 -7.17
C ARG A 28 -2.71 -15.23 -8.24
N ALA A 29 -1.44 -15.09 -7.92
CA ALA A 29 -0.46 -14.72 -8.93
C ALA A 29 -0.44 -15.77 -10.06
N PRO A 30 -0.20 -15.36 -11.32
CA PRO A 30 0.01 -16.30 -12.41
C PRO A 30 1.13 -17.30 -12.09
N GLU A 31 1.04 -18.50 -12.68
CA GLU A 31 2.13 -19.48 -12.58
C GLU A 31 3.44 -18.87 -13.11
N GLY A 32 4.53 -19.06 -12.37
CA GLY A 32 5.83 -18.48 -12.72
C GLY A 32 5.99 -17.00 -12.45
N ALA A 33 5.01 -16.34 -11.82
CA ALA A 33 5.16 -14.95 -11.40
C ALA A 33 6.34 -14.79 -10.44
N PRO A 34 7.18 -13.75 -10.61
CA PRO A 34 8.32 -13.52 -9.74
C PRO A 34 7.87 -13.07 -8.34
N ASN A 35 8.69 -13.36 -7.35
CA ASN A 35 8.53 -12.74 -6.03
C ASN A 35 8.91 -11.26 -6.10
N VAL A 36 8.14 -10.41 -5.41
CA VAL A 36 8.41 -8.98 -5.29
C VAL A 36 8.68 -8.66 -3.82
N LEU A 37 9.87 -8.13 -3.54
CA LEU A 37 10.21 -7.59 -2.22
C LEU A 37 10.16 -6.06 -2.29
N MET A 38 9.28 -5.47 -1.50
CA MET A 38 9.17 -4.02 -1.36
C MET A 38 9.73 -3.60 0.00
N ILE A 39 10.75 -2.76 0.01
CA ILE A 39 11.36 -2.20 1.21
C ILE A 39 10.97 -0.73 1.30
N VAL A 40 10.23 -0.38 2.34
CA VAL A 40 9.77 0.99 2.59
C VAL A 40 10.52 1.53 3.81
N TRP A 41 11.43 2.45 3.58
CA TRP A 41 12.18 3.13 4.64
C TRP A 41 11.30 4.18 5.31
N ASP A 42 11.55 4.39 6.59
CA ASP A 42 10.87 5.41 7.37
C ASP A 42 11.78 6.61 7.56
N ASP A 43 11.23 7.81 7.34
CA ASP A 43 11.92 9.10 7.46
C ASP A 43 13.26 9.20 6.71
N LEU A 44 13.43 8.44 5.62
CA LEU A 44 14.62 8.48 4.80
C LEU A 44 14.41 9.38 3.59
N GLY A 45 15.05 10.55 3.61
CA GLY A 45 15.02 11.49 2.49
C GLY A 45 15.88 11.04 1.29
N TYR A 46 15.53 11.55 0.11
CA TYR A 46 16.21 11.25 -1.16
C TYR A 46 17.73 11.44 -1.11
N GLY A 47 18.20 12.50 -0.48
CA GLY A 47 19.63 12.82 -0.40
C GLY A 47 20.39 12.14 0.75
N ALA A 48 19.81 11.18 1.44
CA ALA A 48 20.47 10.53 2.59
C ALA A 48 21.45 9.44 2.16
N MET A 49 21.07 8.58 1.21
CA MET A 49 21.90 7.46 0.75
C MET A 49 22.92 7.87 -0.32
N ASP A 50 24.07 7.23 -0.30
CA ASP A 50 25.17 7.45 -1.25
C ASP A 50 24.80 7.16 -2.71
N VAL A 51 23.84 6.29 -2.96
CA VAL A 51 23.32 6.00 -4.32
C VAL A 51 22.70 7.22 -5.00
N PHE A 52 22.35 8.24 -4.25
CA PHE A 52 21.86 9.54 -4.71
C PHE A 52 22.79 10.71 -4.32
N GLY A 53 24.01 10.40 -3.92
CA GLY A 53 25.01 11.40 -3.52
C GLY A 53 24.96 11.83 -2.06
N GLY A 54 24.20 11.11 -1.22
CA GLY A 54 24.10 11.37 0.21
C GLY A 54 25.31 10.86 1.01
N PRO A 55 25.40 11.26 2.29
CA PRO A 55 26.55 10.94 3.15
C PRO A 55 26.51 9.52 3.75
N ILE A 56 25.39 8.81 3.67
CA ILE A 56 25.25 7.49 4.29
C ILE A 56 25.67 6.42 3.30
N GLU A 57 26.72 5.68 3.64
CA GLU A 57 27.16 4.54 2.83
C GLU A 57 26.18 3.37 2.94
N THR A 58 25.63 2.98 1.78
CA THR A 58 24.66 1.89 1.67
C THR A 58 25.09 0.86 0.62
N PRO A 59 26.09 0.02 0.92
CA PRO A 59 26.72 -0.86 -0.08
C PRO A 59 25.72 -1.83 -0.73
N THR A 60 24.73 -2.31 -0.01
CA THR A 60 23.70 -3.17 -0.57
C THR A 60 22.79 -2.41 -1.54
N MET A 61 22.37 -1.19 -1.21
CA MET A 61 21.60 -0.34 -2.11
C MET A 61 22.39 0.04 -3.35
N ARG A 62 23.70 0.32 -3.19
CA ARG A 62 24.60 0.57 -4.31
C ARG A 62 24.64 -0.62 -5.27
N ARG A 63 24.76 -1.85 -4.75
CA ARG A 63 24.74 -3.07 -5.57
C ARG A 63 23.43 -3.21 -6.33
N ILE A 64 22.28 -3.00 -5.68
CA ILE A 64 20.96 -3.05 -6.31
C ILE A 64 20.84 -1.96 -7.38
N ALA A 65 21.27 -0.75 -7.08
CA ALA A 65 21.23 0.39 -7.99
C ALA A 65 22.09 0.17 -9.26
N HIS A 66 23.20 -0.57 -9.16
CA HIS A 66 24.04 -0.93 -10.31
C HIS A 66 23.37 -1.93 -11.25
N SER A 67 22.56 -2.81 -10.74
CA SER A 67 21.86 -3.85 -11.51
C SER A 67 20.42 -3.49 -11.89
N GLY A 68 19.91 -2.37 -11.41
CA GLY A 68 18.51 -1.97 -11.57
C GLY A 68 18.33 -0.52 -12.02
N LEU A 69 17.15 0.00 -11.78
CA LEU A 69 16.78 1.37 -12.10
C LEU A 69 16.81 2.25 -10.87
N ARG A 70 17.25 3.50 -11.06
CA ARG A 70 17.15 4.57 -10.06
C ARG A 70 16.25 5.67 -10.59
N TYR A 71 15.22 6.00 -9.84
CA TYR A 71 14.32 7.10 -10.20
C TYR A 71 14.78 8.37 -9.48
N SER A 72 15.11 9.40 -10.25
CA SER A 72 15.49 10.72 -9.71
C SER A 72 14.30 11.66 -9.50
N ASN A 73 13.15 11.29 -10.04
CA ASN A 73 11.90 12.05 -9.91
C ASN A 73 10.77 11.12 -9.45
N PHE A 74 10.86 10.69 -8.20
CA PHE A 74 9.87 9.83 -7.57
C PHE A 74 9.28 10.56 -6.35
N HIS A 75 7.97 10.77 -6.36
CA HIS A 75 7.28 11.52 -5.33
C HIS A 75 6.40 10.61 -4.49
N THR A 76 6.40 10.85 -3.19
CA THR A 76 5.48 10.28 -2.21
C THR A 76 4.64 11.39 -1.60
N THR A 77 3.76 11.08 -0.66
CA THR A 77 3.17 12.10 0.19
C THR A 77 4.24 12.63 1.18
N ALA A 78 3.95 13.74 1.83
CA ALA A 78 4.91 14.38 2.74
C ALA A 78 5.15 13.60 4.06
N LEU A 79 4.33 12.60 4.38
CA LEU A 79 4.33 11.91 5.67
C LEU A 79 4.23 10.38 5.51
N CYS A 80 4.63 9.64 6.55
CA CYS A 80 4.67 8.17 6.59
C CYS A 80 3.29 7.53 6.43
N SER A 81 2.31 7.86 7.28
CA SER A 81 0.99 7.22 7.26
C SER A 81 0.23 7.46 5.94
N PRO A 82 0.17 8.67 5.37
CA PRO A 82 -0.42 8.90 4.05
C PRO A 82 0.24 8.12 2.93
N THR A 83 1.56 8.07 2.90
CA THR A 83 2.32 7.31 1.89
C THR A 83 2.03 5.82 2.00
N ARG A 84 2.08 5.26 3.22
CA ARG A 84 1.82 3.84 3.45
C ARG A 84 0.37 3.46 3.12
N SER A 85 -0.58 4.33 3.49
CA SER A 85 -1.99 4.14 3.14
C SER A 85 -2.19 4.12 1.62
N SER A 86 -1.59 5.06 0.88
CA SER A 86 -1.67 5.11 -0.57
C SER A 86 -1.03 3.89 -1.23
N LEU A 87 0.12 3.46 -0.73
CA LEU A 87 0.84 2.29 -1.21
C LEU A 87 0.03 1.00 -1.07
N LEU A 88 -0.60 0.80 0.10
CA LEU A 88 -1.36 -0.42 0.40
C LEU A 88 -2.72 -0.47 -0.32
N ASN A 89 -3.34 0.68 -0.56
CA ASN A 89 -4.70 0.75 -1.10
C ASN A 89 -4.74 1.15 -2.59
N GLY A 90 -3.64 1.63 -3.16
CA GLY A 90 -3.61 2.13 -4.53
C GLY A 90 -4.47 3.39 -4.75
N ARG A 91 -4.81 4.12 -3.68
CA ARG A 91 -5.65 5.32 -3.73
C ARG A 91 -4.90 6.51 -3.14
N ASN A 92 -5.33 7.71 -3.50
CA ASN A 92 -4.81 8.94 -2.90
C ASN A 92 -5.07 8.94 -1.38
N ALA A 93 -4.13 9.45 -0.60
CA ALA A 93 -4.20 9.48 0.85
C ALA A 93 -5.45 10.19 1.39
N THR A 94 -5.87 11.28 0.75
CA THR A 94 -7.10 12.00 1.11
C THR A 94 -8.35 11.16 0.87
N SER A 95 -8.38 10.37 -0.21
CA SER A 95 -9.47 9.43 -0.51
C SER A 95 -9.50 8.25 0.46
N ASN A 96 -8.38 7.96 1.11
CA ASN A 96 -8.27 6.97 2.17
C ASN A 96 -8.53 7.54 3.57
N ASN A 97 -8.97 8.79 3.68
CA ASN A 97 -9.10 9.51 4.95
C ASN A 97 -7.79 9.58 5.77
N MET A 98 -6.65 9.54 5.09
CA MET A 98 -5.32 9.52 5.67
C MET A 98 -4.47 10.69 5.14
N ALA A 99 -5.03 11.90 5.14
CA ALA A 99 -4.29 13.08 4.67
C ALA A 99 -3.17 13.53 5.63
N CYS A 100 -3.14 13.01 6.87
CA CYS A 100 -2.12 13.26 7.86
C CYS A 100 -1.70 11.96 8.55
N ILE A 101 -0.77 12.04 9.49
CA ILE A 101 -0.44 10.93 10.40
C ILE A 101 -1.66 10.57 11.27
N THR A 102 -1.74 9.31 11.70
CA THR A 102 -2.89 8.80 12.45
C THR A 102 -3.17 9.55 13.74
N GLU A 103 -2.11 9.99 14.42
CA GLU A 103 -2.17 10.76 15.67
C GLU A 103 -2.78 12.15 15.47
N GLY A 104 -2.71 12.68 14.26
CA GLY A 104 -3.31 13.97 13.89
C GLY A 104 -4.73 13.88 13.37
N SER A 105 -5.38 12.71 13.41
CA SER A 105 -6.72 12.53 12.86
C SER A 105 -7.76 13.38 13.61
N ALA A 106 -8.66 14.01 12.87
CA ALA A 106 -9.59 15.00 13.41
C ALA A 106 -11.06 14.76 13.05
N GLY A 107 -11.41 13.56 12.55
CA GLY A 107 -12.79 13.16 12.26
C GLY A 107 -13.47 13.89 11.10
N PHE A 108 -12.70 14.63 10.28
CA PHE A 108 -13.21 15.29 9.08
C PHE A 108 -12.98 14.42 7.82
N PRO A 109 -13.75 14.66 6.73
CA PRO A 109 -13.53 14.00 5.46
C PRO A 109 -12.08 14.13 4.98
N GLY A 110 -11.49 13.03 4.56
CA GLY A 110 -10.07 12.98 4.15
C GLY A 110 -9.07 12.92 5.31
N PHE A 111 -9.51 13.04 6.57
CA PHE A 111 -8.65 13.27 7.74
C PHE A 111 -9.05 12.47 8.98
N SER A 112 -9.85 11.43 8.82
CA SER A 112 -10.40 10.67 9.95
C SER A 112 -9.56 9.48 10.38
N ALA A 113 -8.49 9.13 9.65
CA ALA A 113 -7.70 7.90 9.80
C ALA A 113 -8.52 6.59 9.71
N ARG A 114 -9.75 6.65 9.22
CA ARG A 114 -10.60 5.49 8.96
C ARG A 114 -10.63 5.24 7.46
N ILE A 115 -9.89 4.22 7.03
CA ILE A 115 -9.81 3.84 5.63
C ILE A 115 -11.17 3.28 5.18
N PRO A 116 -11.81 3.83 4.15
CA PRO A 116 -13.05 3.30 3.62
C PRO A 116 -12.80 1.99 2.87
N PHE A 117 -13.75 1.09 2.92
CA PHE A 117 -13.75 -0.18 2.19
C PHE A 117 -14.17 0.01 0.72
#